data_360358907584a68cb7ea9c527fcfcdaa
#
_entry.id   360358907584a68cb7ea9c527fcfcdaa
#
_cell.length_a   1.000
_cell.length_b   1.000
_cell.length_c   1.000
_cell.angle_alpha   90.00
_cell.angle_beta   90.00
_cell.angle_gamma   90.00
#
_symmetry.space_group_name_H-M   'P 1'
#
loop_
_entity.id
_entity.type
_entity.pdbx_description
1 polymer ?
#
loop_
_entity_poly.entity_id
_entity_poly.type
_entity_poly.pdbx_seq_one_letter_code
_entity_poly.pdbx_strand_id
1 'polypeptide(L)'
;MKLDGIHHITAITGDAPQNVDFYTRVLGLRLVKKTVNQDDPTVYHLFYADEHGSPGADLTFFEYPGIERGRAGAGMVHRIVWRLASAEALGFWEERLRREGVSAAQEADGLRFEDPEGLGLELRVHETRDAPLIASHPEIPAGLAVQGFDGVRAYSADPERSRPFLERTLGFGPAGADRFDVRGEQRGSFYAYDRTATWGRSGAGTVHHVAWASPMDDHPAWRERVVQGGGGPTPIIDRFYFRSIYFREPSGVLFEIATLGPGFATDEPLEHLGEGLSLPPAFEHMRAQLERVLTPLPLTRGSARARSKAEA
;
A
#
# COMPACT_ATOMS: atom_id res chain seq x y z
N MET A 1 -13.05 9.17 -18.00
CA MET A 1 -12.03 8.89 -16.97
C MET A 1 -12.65 8.14 -15.83
N LYS A 2 -12.02 7.05 -15.40
CA LYS A 2 -12.34 6.27 -14.20
C LYS A 2 -11.03 5.92 -13.49
N LEU A 3 -11.09 5.78 -12.16
CA LEU A 3 -9.98 5.27 -11.36
C LEU A 3 -10.10 3.75 -11.24
N ASP A 4 -9.01 3.03 -11.39
CA ASP A 4 -8.94 1.55 -11.37
C ASP A 4 -8.69 1.00 -9.95
N GLY A 5 -9.42 1.52 -8.98
CA GLY A 5 -9.25 1.13 -7.59
C GLY A 5 -7.99 1.73 -6.96
N ILE A 6 -7.50 1.08 -5.90
CA ILE A 6 -6.27 1.48 -5.21
C ILE A 6 -5.06 1.11 -6.09
N HIS A 7 -4.12 2.06 -6.25
CA HIS A 7 -2.81 1.81 -6.85
C HIS A 7 -1.85 1.24 -5.80
N HIS A 8 -1.59 2.03 -4.76
CA HIS A 8 -0.74 1.64 -3.63
C HIS A 8 -1.22 2.34 -2.35
N ILE A 9 -0.70 1.88 -1.22
CA ILE A 9 -0.91 2.50 0.08
C ILE A 9 0.45 2.71 0.71
N THR A 10 0.75 3.93 1.15
CA THR A 10 2.00 4.25 1.83
C THR A 10 1.78 4.43 3.32
N ALA A 11 2.55 3.74 4.13
CA ALA A 11 2.56 3.83 5.57
C ALA A 11 3.94 4.26 6.10
N ILE A 12 4.08 4.38 7.40
CA ILE A 12 5.32 4.77 8.08
C ILE A 12 5.76 3.62 8.98
N THR A 13 7.06 3.31 8.94
CA THR A 13 7.72 2.37 9.87
C THR A 13 8.89 3.06 10.58
N GLY A 14 9.15 2.65 11.81
CA GLY A 14 10.33 3.02 12.57
C GLY A 14 11.40 1.91 12.63
N ASP A 15 11.08 0.71 12.10
CA ASP A 15 11.92 -0.48 12.15
C ASP A 15 11.78 -1.27 10.82
N ALA A 16 12.58 -0.89 9.82
CA ALA A 16 12.54 -1.55 8.51
C ALA A 16 12.89 -3.05 8.57
N PRO A 17 13.85 -3.56 9.36
CA PRO A 17 14.10 -5.00 9.49
C PRO A 17 12.87 -5.78 9.97
N GLN A 18 12.17 -5.30 11.00
CA GLN A 18 10.94 -5.93 11.50
C GLN A 18 9.81 -5.84 10.47
N ASN A 19 9.70 -4.69 9.80
CA ASN A 19 8.72 -4.45 8.74
C ASN A 19 8.94 -5.43 7.57
N VAL A 20 10.18 -5.60 7.09
CA VAL A 20 10.52 -6.55 6.03
C VAL A 20 10.17 -7.98 6.44
N ASP A 21 10.53 -8.41 7.65
CA ASP A 21 10.20 -9.76 8.13
C ASP A 21 8.68 -9.99 8.15
N PHE A 22 7.92 -9.06 8.71
CA PHE A 22 6.47 -9.19 8.83
C PHE A 22 5.79 -9.28 7.46
N TYR A 23 6.06 -8.35 6.56
CA TYR A 23 5.36 -8.30 5.28
C TYR A 23 5.82 -9.39 4.30
N THR A 24 7.07 -9.85 4.39
CA THR A 24 7.55 -10.92 3.49
C THR A 24 7.36 -12.32 4.06
N ARG A 25 7.73 -12.57 5.32
CA ARG A 25 7.65 -13.89 5.92
C ARG A 25 6.25 -14.20 6.47
N VAL A 26 5.65 -13.27 7.23
CA VAL A 26 4.34 -13.52 7.86
C VAL A 26 3.22 -13.39 6.85
N LEU A 27 3.12 -12.25 6.14
CA LEU A 27 2.05 -12.01 5.16
C LEU A 27 2.33 -12.58 3.77
N GLY A 28 3.57 -12.99 3.49
CA GLY A 28 3.91 -13.65 2.23
C GLY A 28 3.94 -12.73 1.01
N LEU A 29 4.03 -11.42 1.19
CA LEU A 29 4.23 -10.48 0.09
C LEU A 29 5.69 -10.55 -0.42
N ARG A 30 5.90 -10.15 -1.66
CA ARG A 30 7.25 -9.94 -2.19
C ARG A 30 7.71 -8.52 -1.90
N LEU A 31 8.93 -8.33 -1.39
CA LEU A 31 9.61 -7.03 -1.43
C LEU A 31 10.03 -6.79 -2.88
N VAL A 32 9.29 -5.93 -3.58
CA VAL A 32 9.44 -5.69 -5.03
C VAL A 32 10.31 -4.48 -5.35
N LYS A 33 10.52 -3.57 -4.38
CA LYS A 33 11.41 -2.43 -4.57
C LYS A 33 12.00 -1.99 -3.23
N LYS A 34 13.32 -1.82 -3.22
CA LYS A 34 14.06 -1.10 -2.18
C LYS A 34 14.62 0.16 -2.79
N THR A 35 14.10 1.30 -2.42
CA THR A 35 14.58 2.60 -2.89
C THR A 35 14.56 3.59 -1.74
N VAL A 36 14.78 4.86 -2.03
CA VAL A 36 14.74 5.93 -1.04
C VAL A 36 13.50 6.80 -1.21
N ASN A 37 13.07 7.43 -0.13
CA ASN A 37 12.07 8.47 -0.21
C ASN A 37 12.65 9.65 -1.04
N GLN A 38 12.02 10.00 -2.15
CA GLN A 38 12.54 11.04 -3.06
C GLN A 38 12.47 12.46 -2.45
N ASP A 39 11.69 12.65 -1.39
CA ASP A 39 11.61 13.92 -0.65
C ASP A 39 12.63 13.96 0.52
N ASP A 40 13.13 12.79 0.96
CA ASP A 40 14.21 12.62 1.94
C ASP A 40 15.02 11.35 1.60
N PRO A 41 16.03 11.44 0.75
CA PRO A 41 16.76 10.27 0.26
C PRO A 41 17.60 9.55 1.33
N THR A 42 17.65 10.06 2.55
CA THR A 42 18.37 9.41 3.65
C THR A 42 17.57 8.27 4.32
N VAL A 43 16.31 8.08 3.93
CA VAL A 43 15.43 7.04 4.46
C VAL A 43 14.90 6.13 3.37
N TYR A 44 14.64 4.86 3.72
CA TYR A 44 14.05 3.92 2.78
C TYR A 44 12.63 4.29 2.34
N HIS A 45 12.32 3.93 1.09
CA HIS A 45 10.98 3.67 0.60
C HIS A 45 10.93 2.21 0.14
N LEU A 46 10.25 1.37 0.93
CA LEU A 46 10.12 -0.07 0.71
C LEU A 46 8.76 -0.37 0.10
N PHE A 47 8.69 -1.33 -0.83
CA PHE A 47 7.46 -1.69 -1.54
C PHE A 47 7.23 -3.19 -1.49
N TYR A 48 6.07 -3.61 -1.00
CA TYR A 48 5.65 -5.00 -0.89
C TYR A 48 4.41 -5.23 -1.73
N ALA A 49 4.44 -6.20 -2.63
CA ALA A 49 3.32 -6.46 -3.54
C ALA A 49 3.18 -7.95 -3.87
N ASP A 50 2.44 -8.22 -4.94
CA ASP A 50 2.41 -9.49 -5.64
C ASP A 50 3.76 -9.79 -6.32
N GLU A 51 3.85 -10.85 -7.12
CA GLU A 51 5.09 -11.26 -7.78
C GLU A 51 5.67 -10.20 -8.73
N HIS A 52 4.83 -9.31 -9.25
CA HIS A 52 5.19 -8.35 -10.31
C HIS A 52 5.23 -6.89 -9.86
N GLY A 53 4.87 -6.57 -8.62
CA GLY A 53 4.76 -5.18 -8.17
C GLY A 53 3.57 -4.46 -8.80
N SER A 54 2.43 -5.16 -8.89
CA SER A 54 1.25 -4.68 -9.60
C SER A 54 0.48 -3.62 -8.81
N PRO A 55 -0.02 -2.56 -9.46
CA PRO A 55 -1.02 -1.67 -8.87
C PRO A 55 -2.20 -2.46 -8.31
N GLY A 56 -2.61 -2.15 -7.09
CA GLY A 56 -3.67 -2.88 -6.37
C GLY A 56 -3.18 -3.93 -5.37
N ALA A 57 -1.86 -4.15 -5.27
CA ALA A 57 -1.24 -4.99 -4.24
C ALA A 57 -0.07 -4.31 -3.53
N ASP A 58 0.30 -3.11 -3.94
CA ASP A 58 1.55 -2.46 -3.55
C ASP A 58 1.38 -1.68 -2.24
N LEU A 59 1.79 -2.29 -1.12
CA LEU A 59 1.88 -1.65 0.19
C LEU A 59 3.30 -1.13 0.39
N THR A 60 3.43 0.17 0.67
CA THR A 60 4.75 0.80 0.76
C THR A 60 5.00 1.43 2.13
N PHE A 61 6.28 1.58 2.48
CA PHE A 61 6.67 2.18 3.76
C PHE A 61 7.80 3.17 3.59
N PHE A 62 7.62 4.36 4.19
CA PHE A 62 8.73 5.24 4.52
C PHE A 62 9.31 4.80 5.87
N GLU A 63 10.61 4.51 5.92
CA GLU A 63 11.28 4.25 7.18
C GLU A 63 11.81 5.56 7.77
N TYR A 64 11.43 5.85 9.01
CA TYR A 64 12.06 6.88 9.84
C TYR A 64 12.60 6.18 11.09
N PRO A 65 13.89 5.77 11.12
CA PRO A 65 14.44 4.93 12.17
C PRO A 65 14.15 5.45 13.56
N GLY A 66 13.48 4.63 14.39
CA GLY A 66 13.16 4.96 15.78
C GLY A 66 12.05 6.02 15.97
N ILE A 67 11.30 6.38 14.91
CA ILE A 67 10.13 7.26 15.08
C ILE A 67 9.13 6.61 16.06
N GLU A 68 8.55 7.40 16.95
CA GLU A 68 7.51 6.91 17.85
C GLU A 68 6.29 6.36 17.11
N ARG A 69 5.61 5.39 17.72
CA ARG A 69 4.32 4.89 17.22
C ARG A 69 3.34 6.03 17.07
N GLY A 70 2.69 6.07 15.91
CA GLY A 70 1.57 6.94 15.65
C GLY A 70 0.27 6.40 16.25
N ARG A 71 -0.81 7.10 15.96
CA ARG A 71 -2.17 6.67 16.26
C ARG A 71 -3.10 7.24 15.20
N ALA A 72 -3.78 6.39 14.47
CA ALA A 72 -4.77 6.84 13.49
C ALA A 72 -5.93 7.57 14.17
N GLY A 73 -6.47 8.57 13.49
CA GLY A 73 -7.61 9.36 13.95
C GLY A 73 -8.29 10.07 12.77
N ALA A 74 -9.17 11.02 13.05
CA ALA A 74 -9.91 11.75 12.03
C ALA A 74 -8.95 12.31 10.96
N GLY A 75 -9.26 12.04 9.68
CA GLY A 75 -8.42 12.41 8.54
C GLY A 75 -7.30 11.43 8.22
N MET A 76 -7.36 10.21 8.74
CA MET A 76 -6.34 9.17 8.47
C MET A 76 -6.99 7.83 8.11
N VAL A 77 -6.38 7.08 7.20
CA VAL A 77 -6.69 5.66 7.02
C VAL A 77 -6.20 4.91 8.27
N HIS A 78 -7.05 4.04 8.80
CA HIS A 78 -6.74 3.27 10.00
C HIS A 78 -6.72 1.77 9.79
N ARG A 79 -7.20 1.30 8.61
CA ARG A 79 -7.22 -0.12 8.28
C ARG A 79 -7.08 -0.36 6.79
N ILE A 80 -6.21 -1.30 6.43
CA ILE A 80 -6.03 -1.81 5.08
C ILE A 80 -6.71 -3.17 5.00
N VAL A 81 -7.58 -3.36 3.99
CA VAL A 81 -8.34 -4.59 3.79
C VAL A 81 -7.80 -5.32 2.57
N TRP A 82 -7.40 -6.58 2.77
CA TRP A 82 -6.87 -7.47 1.75
C TRP A 82 -7.88 -8.51 1.36
N ARG A 83 -7.85 -8.95 0.10
CA ARG A 83 -8.72 -10.01 -0.43
C ARG A 83 -8.18 -11.39 -0.14
N LEU A 84 -9.09 -12.31 0.18
CA LEU A 84 -8.89 -13.76 0.17
C LEU A 84 -9.90 -14.40 -0.78
N ALA A 85 -9.52 -15.55 -1.34
CA ALA A 85 -10.36 -16.27 -2.29
C ALA A 85 -11.54 -16.99 -1.64
N SER A 86 -11.42 -17.46 -0.39
CA SER A 86 -12.37 -18.41 0.19
C SER A 86 -12.33 -18.44 1.72
N ALA A 87 -13.35 -19.06 2.32
CA ALA A 87 -13.39 -19.35 3.74
C ALA A 87 -12.26 -20.32 4.18
N GLU A 88 -11.80 -21.21 3.28
CA GLU A 88 -10.63 -22.06 3.54
C GLU A 88 -9.37 -21.21 3.73
N ALA A 89 -9.16 -20.20 2.86
CA ALA A 89 -8.06 -19.25 3.01
C ALA A 89 -8.16 -18.50 4.34
N LEU A 90 -9.36 -18.11 4.77
CA LEU A 90 -9.54 -17.43 6.07
C LEU A 90 -9.11 -18.32 7.23
N GLY A 91 -9.51 -19.61 7.25
CA GLY A 91 -9.08 -20.58 8.26
C GLY A 91 -7.56 -20.82 8.27
N PHE A 92 -6.93 -20.88 7.11
CA PHE A 92 -5.48 -20.96 6.99
C PHE A 92 -4.79 -19.75 7.63
N TRP A 93 -5.28 -18.53 7.36
CA TRP A 93 -4.71 -17.30 7.90
C TRP A 93 -4.92 -17.15 9.40
N GLU A 94 -6.05 -17.58 9.95
CA GLU A 94 -6.27 -17.61 11.41
C GLU A 94 -5.22 -18.46 12.11
N GLU A 95 -4.97 -19.68 11.61
CA GLU A 95 -3.95 -20.57 12.15
C GLU A 95 -2.52 -20.05 11.93
N ARG A 96 -2.23 -19.47 10.76
CA ARG A 96 -0.91 -18.89 10.47
C ARG A 96 -0.60 -17.72 11.41
N LEU A 97 -1.49 -16.75 11.53
CA LEU A 97 -1.31 -15.60 12.43
C LEU A 97 -1.12 -16.04 13.88
N ARG A 98 -1.91 -17.04 14.33
CA ARG A 98 -1.75 -17.62 15.66
C ARG A 98 -0.38 -18.24 15.87
N ARG A 99 0.16 -19.00 14.90
CA ARG A 99 1.53 -19.58 14.95
C ARG A 99 2.63 -18.53 14.97
N GLU A 100 2.42 -17.43 14.27
CA GLU A 100 3.34 -16.30 14.24
C GLU A 100 3.21 -15.38 15.48
N GLY A 101 2.33 -15.70 16.43
CA GLY A 101 2.10 -14.91 17.63
C GLY A 101 1.35 -13.60 17.39
N VAL A 102 0.69 -13.47 16.25
CA VAL A 102 -0.12 -12.29 15.91
C VAL A 102 -1.55 -12.51 16.40
N SER A 103 -2.01 -11.65 17.29
CA SER A 103 -3.40 -11.69 17.78
C SER A 103 -4.34 -11.21 16.70
N ALA A 104 -5.31 -12.05 16.31
CA ALA A 104 -6.33 -11.71 15.33
C ALA A 104 -7.73 -11.84 15.97
N ALA A 105 -8.61 -10.89 15.61
CA ALA A 105 -10.03 -10.94 15.96
C ALA A 105 -10.82 -11.40 14.75
N GLN A 106 -11.61 -12.45 14.92
CA GLN A 106 -12.52 -12.96 13.87
C GLN A 106 -13.74 -12.04 13.75
N GLU A 107 -14.07 -11.67 12.53
CA GLU A 107 -15.31 -11.00 12.14
C GLU A 107 -16.11 -11.90 11.19
N ALA A 108 -17.34 -11.50 10.82
CA ALA A 108 -18.23 -12.34 10.02
C ALA A 108 -17.59 -12.87 8.74
N ASP A 109 -16.82 -12.02 8.02
CA ASP A 109 -16.24 -12.35 6.72
C ASP A 109 -14.71 -12.15 6.69
N GLY A 110 -14.06 -11.99 7.86
CA GLY A 110 -12.65 -11.61 7.87
C GLY A 110 -11.95 -11.78 9.21
N LEU A 111 -10.64 -11.54 9.18
CA LEU A 111 -9.75 -11.50 10.34
C LEU A 111 -9.14 -10.11 10.47
N ARG A 112 -9.27 -9.49 11.63
CA ARG A 112 -8.63 -8.21 11.96
C ARG A 112 -7.44 -8.42 12.88
N PHE A 113 -6.33 -7.79 12.56
CA PHE A 113 -5.11 -7.82 13.34
C PHE A 113 -4.31 -6.54 13.11
N GLU A 114 -3.21 -6.41 13.79
CA GLU A 114 -2.28 -5.29 13.60
C GLU A 114 -0.90 -5.81 13.23
N ASP A 115 -0.16 -5.01 12.46
CA ASP A 115 1.27 -5.24 12.25
C ASP A 115 2.05 -4.97 13.55
N PRO A 116 3.36 -5.24 13.61
CA PRO A 116 4.17 -5.04 14.82
C PRO A 116 4.17 -3.61 15.36
N GLU A 117 3.87 -2.62 14.52
CA GLU A 117 3.83 -1.20 14.90
C GLU A 117 2.42 -0.66 15.12
N GLY A 118 1.38 -1.50 14.99
CA GLY A 118 -0.02 -1.16 15.26
C GLY A 118 -0.80 -0.67 14.05
N LEU A 119 -0.32 -0.90 12.82
CA LEU A 119 -1.11 -0.66 11.62
C LEU A 119 -2.22 -1.69 11.51
N GLY A 120 -3.46 -1.21 11.47
CA GLY A 120 -4.65 -2.08 11.35
C GLY A 120 -4.74 -2.75 9.98
N LEU A 121 -4.84 -4.07 9.99
CA LEU A 121 -4.97 -4.93 8.81
C LEU A 121 -6.24 -5.80 8.94
N GLU A 122 -6.83 -6.12 7.80
CA GLU A 122 -7.97 -7.03 7.70
C GLU A 122 -7.77 -7.95 6.50
N LEU A 123 -7.94 -9.26 6.68
CA LEU A 123 -8.07 -10.24 5.60
C LEU A 123 -9.53 -10.58 5.44
N ARG A 124 -10.07 -10.45 4.24
CA ARG A 124 -11.50 -10.61 3.98
C ARG A 124 -11.76 -11.48 2.76
N VAL A 125 -12.72 -12.39 2.89
CA VAL A 125 -13.22 -13.14 1.74
C VAL A 125 -14.04 -12.21 0.85
N HIS A 126 -13.62 -12.08 -0.41
CA HIS A 126 -14.32 -11.26 -1.40
C HIS A 126 -14.33 -11.94 -2.76
N GLU A 127 -15.52 -12.35 -3.19
CA GLU A 127 -15.73 -12.86 -4.55
C GLU A 127 -15.68 -11.70 -5.55
N THR A 128 -14.74 -11.75 -6.47
CA THR A 128 -14.57 -10.73 -7.52
C THR A 128 -14.11 -11.37 -8.82
N ARG A 129 -14.32 -10.67 -9.93
CA ARG A 129 -13.79 -11.04 -11.25
C ARG A 129 -12.39 -10.46 -11.51
N ASP A 130 -11.88 -9.65 -10.61
CA ASP A 130 -10.54 -9.08 -10.74
C ASP A 130 -9.51 -10.20 -10.67
N ALA A 131 -8.49 -10.14 -11.52
CA ALA A 131 -7.38 -11.08 -11.46
C ALA A 131 -6.70 -11.03 -10.06
N PRO A 132 -6.42 -12.19 -9.45
CA PRO A 132 -5.74 -12.22 -8.17
C PRO A 132 -4.29 -11.72 -8.31
N LEU A 133 -3.85 -10.86 -7.38
CA LEU A 133 -2.49 -10.35 -7.30
C LEU A 133 -1.78 -11.11 -6.17
N ILE A 134 -0.95 -12.09 -6.53
CA ILE A 134 -0.37 -13.07 -5.61
C ILE A 134 1.14 -13.04 -5.70
N ALA A 135 1.81 -13.02 -4.55
CA ALA A 135 3.23 -13.32 -4.44
C ALA A 135 3.44 -14.81 -4.17
N SER A 136 4.48 -15.38 -4.75
CA SER A 136 4.88 -16.76 -4.48
C SER A 136 5.54 -16.86 -3.10
N HIS A 137 5.14 -17.82 -2.26
CA HIS A 137 5.70 -18.04 -0.93
C HIS A 137 5.86 -19.55 -0.65
N PRO A 138 6.98 -20.01 -0.04
CA PRO A 138 7.23 -21.44 0.16
C PRO A 138 6.23 -22.12 1.11
N GLU A 139 5.64 -21.38 2.03
CA GLU A 139 4.72 -21.89 3.06
C GLU A 139 3.26 -21.51 2.85
N ILE A 140 2.95 -20.67 1.86
CA ILE A 140 1.59 -20.17 1.58
C ILE A 140 1.20 -20.68 0.19
N PRO A 141 0.27 -21.65 0.10
CA PRO A 141 -0.26 -22.08 -1.19
C PRO A 141 -0.92 -20.92 -1.94
N ALA A 142 -0.72 -20.86 -3.25
CA ALA A 142 -1.22 -19.75 -4.07
C ALA A 142 -2.74 -19.52 -3.93
N GLY A 143 -3.54 -20.58 -3.80
CA GLY A 143 -5.00 -20.48 -3.60
C GLY A 143 -5.41 -19.95 -2.22
N LEU A 144 -4.49 -19.86 -1.26
CA LEU A 144 -4.74 -19.35 0.09
C LEU A 144 -4.05 -17.99 0.33
N ALA A 145 -3.22 -17.54 -0.62
CA ALA A 145 -2.49 -16.28 -0.51
C ALA A 145 -3.43 -15.07 -0.54
N VAL A 146 -2.95 -13.93 -0.02
CA VAL A 146 -3.61 -12.63 -0.22
C VAL A 146 -3.59 -12.25 -1.70
N GLN A 147 -4.67 -11.58 -2.18
CA GLN A 147 -4.91 -11.35 -3.61
C GLN A 147 -4.97 -9.86 -3.98
N GLY A 148 -4.22 -9.03 -3.25
CA GLY A 148 -4.25 -7.58 -3.40
C GLY A 148 -5.31 -6.92 -2.51
N PHE A 149 -5.43 -5.61 -2.62
CA PHE A 149 -6.34 -4.83 -1.78
C PHE A 149 -7.81 -5.05 -2.14
N ASP A 150 -8.65 -5.19 -1.11
CA ASP A 150 -10.11 -5.03 -1.23
C ASP A 150 -10.50 -3.56 -1.04
N GLY A 151 -9.89 -2.88 -0.10
CA GLY A 151 -10.16 -1.48 0.17
C GLY A 151 -9.43 -0.94 1.39
N VAL A 152 -9.83 0.26 1.81
CA VAL A 152 -9.35 0.89 3.03
C VAL A 152 -10.50 1.46 3.85
N ARG A 153 -10.28 1.56 5.15
CA ARG A 153 -11.16 2.26 6.08
C ARG A 153 -10.42 3.46 6.68
N ALA A 154 -11.03 4.61 6.63
CA ALA A 154 -10.49 5.85 7.17
C ALA A 154 -11.36 6.36 8.33
N TYR A 155 -10.77 7.08 9.26
CA TYR A 155 -11.49 7.81 10.28
C TYR A 155 -11.90 9.19 9.77
N SER A 156 -13.17 9.57 10.01
CA SER A 156 -13.68 10.91 9.76
C SER A 156 -14.57 11.39 10.89
N ALA A 157 -14.48 12.66 11.25
CA ALA A 157 -15.43 13.29 12.17
C ALA A 157 -16.77 13.59 11.48
N ASP A 158 -16.75 13.83 10.16
CA ASP A 158 -17.93 14.14 9.34
C ASP A 158 -17.75 13.61 7.91
N PRO A 159 -18.08 12.33 7.65
CA PRO A 159 -18.00 11.72 6.31
C PRO A 159 -18.87 12.42 5.26
N GLU A 160 -19.98 13.01 5.64
CA GLU A 160 -20.89 13.68 4.70
C GLU A 160 -20.23 14.87 4.00
N ARG A 161 -19.26 15.49 4.64
CA ARG A 161 -18.46 16.57 4.06
C ARG A 161 -17.69 16.13 2.82
N SER A 162 -17.22 14.88 2.80
CA SER A 162 -16.44 14.33 1.70
C SER A 162 -17.29 13.75 0.58
N ARG A 163 -18.51 13.33 0.86
CA ARG A 163 -19.39 12.66 -0.10
C ARG A 163 -19.49 13.38 -1.46
N PRO A 164 -19.79 14.69 -1.54
CA PRO A 164 -19.89 15.37 -2.84
C PRO A 164 -18.58 15.34 -3.64
N PHE A 165 -17.44 15.42 -2.96
CA PHE A 165 -16.13 15.37 -3.59
C PHE A 165 -15.81 13.95 -4.10
N LEU A 166 -16.06 12.93 -3.29
CA LEU A 166 -15.84 11.54 -3.66
C LEU A 166 -16.72 11.13 -4.85
N GLU A 167 -18.02 11.44 -4.80
CA GLU A 167 -18.97 11.03 -5.83
C GLU A 167 -18.83 11.85 -7.12
N ARG A 168 -18.85 13.19 -7.03
CA ARG A 168 -18.91 14.06 -8.21
C ARG A 168 -17.54 14.33 -8.83
N THR A 169 -16.52 14.53 -7.98
CA THR A 169 -15.17 14.84 -8.45
C THR A 169 -14.39 13.57 -8.78
N LEU A 170 -14.34 12.61 -7.88
CA LEU A 170 -13.55 11.40 -8.09
C LEU A 170 -14.35 10.28 -8.80
N GLY A 171 -15.68 10.36 -8.84
CA GLY A 171 -16.52 9.38 -9.50
C GLY A 171 -16.67 8.08 -8.70
N PHE A 172 -16.51 8.13 -7.38
CA PHE A 172 -16.73 6.98 -6.51
C PHE A 172 -18.22 6.65 -6.46
N GLY A 173 -18.56 5.37 -6.59
CA GLY A 173 -19.95 4.91 -6.51
C GLY A 173 -20.39 4.75 -5.05
N PRO A 174 -21.56 5.32 -4.64
CA PRO A 174 -22.06 5.08 -3.29
C PRO A 174 -22.42 3.60 -3.10
N ALA A 175 -21.91 2.97 -2.03
CA ALA A 175 -22.12 1.56 -1.70
C ALA A 175 -22.67 1.38 -0.26
N GLY A 176 -23.16 2.44 0.34
CA GLY A 176 -23.72 2.49 1.69
C GLY A 176 -23.65 3.90 2.27
N ALA A 177 -23.97 4.04 3.56
CA ALA A 177 -23.97 5.34 4.21
C ALA A 177 -22.57 6.00 4.19
N ASP A 178 -21.56 5.27 4.59
CA ASP A 178 -20.18 5.75 4.72
C ASP A 178 -19.19 4.89 3.90
N ARG A 179 -19.68 4.21 2.83
CA ARG A 179 -18.88 3.35 1.95
C ARG A 179 -19.07 3.74 0.49
N PHE A 180 -17.99 3.68 -0.27
CA PHE A 180 -17.90 4.01 -1.69
C PHE A 180 -17.11 2.93 -2.41
N ASP A 181 -17.58 2.53 -3.61
CA ASP A 181 -16.85 1.66 -4.50
C ASP A 181 -16.08 2.48 -5.53
N VAL A 182 -14.85 2.08 -5.79
CA VAL A 182 -13.98 2.67 -6.82
C VAL A 182 -13.70 1.59 -7.84
N ARG A 183 -14.30 1.70 -9.03
CA ARG A 183 -14.24 0.66 -10.05
C ARG A 183 -13.90 1.26 -11.42
N GLY A 184 -12.74 0.87 -11.95
CA GLY A 184 -12.35 1.12 -13.32
C GLY A 184 -12.59 -0.10 -14.23
N GLU A 185 -11.81 -0.21 -15.29
CA GLU A 185 -11.95 -1.29 -16.26
C GLU A 185 -11.27 -2.58 -15.79
N GLN A 186 -10.11 -2.47 -15.15
CA GLN A 186 -9.29 -3.61 -14.78
C GLN A 186 -9.58 -4.08 -13.37
N ARG A 187 -9.71 -3.15 -12.41
CA ARG A 187 -9.81 -3.48 -10.99
C ARG A 187 -10.74 -2.54 -10.25
N GLY A 188 -11.18 -2.99 -9.08
CA GLY A 188 -11.93 -2.17 -8.14
C GLY A 188 -11.44 -2.35 -6.71
N SER A 189 -11.85 -1.42 -5.87
CA SER A 189 -11.65 -1.45 -4.42
C SER A 189 -12.74 -0.63 -3.75
N PHE A 190 -12.79 -0.64 -2.42
CA PHE A 190 -13.68 0.26 -1.69
C PHE A 190 -12.90 1.29 -0.86
N TYR A 191 -13.57 2.39 -0.58
CA TYR A 191 -13.19 3.38 0.42
C TYR A 191 -14.33 3.55 1.42
N ALA A 192 -14.05 3.43 2.71
CA ALA A 192 -15.09 3.56 3.73
C ALA A 192 -14.63 4.42 4.90
N TYR A 193 -15.60 5.08 5.55
CA TYR A 193 -15.35 5.82 6.78
C TYR A 193 -15.87 5.07 8.00
N ASP A 194 -15.10 5.20 9.08
CA ASP A 194 -15.54 4.99 10.46
C ASP A 194 -15.55 6.33 11.19
N ARG A 195 -16.56 6.58 12.02
CA ARG A 195 -16.72 7.89 12.66
C ARG A 195 -15.88 8.00 13.92
N THR A 196 -15.07 9.07 13.99
CA THR A 196 -14.37 9.48 15.21
C THR A 196 -14.10 10.98 15.20
N ALA A 197 -14.22 11.62 16.36
CA ALA A 197 -13.81 13.00 16.55
C ALA A 197 -12.37 13.13 17.08
N THR A 198 -11.70 12.00 17.39
CA THR A 198 -10.34 12.00 17.92
C THR A 198 -9.34 12.23 16.80
N TRP A 199 -8.48 13.23 16.96
CA TRP A 199 -7.38 13.48 16.03
C TRP A 199 -6.29 12.43 16.13
N GLY A 200 -5.75 12.06 14.99
CA GLY A 200 -4.60 11.17 14.91
C GLY A 200 -3.27 11.88 15.12
N ARG A 201 -2.24 11.08 15.29
CA ARG A 201 -0.83 11.49 15.30
C ARG A 201 -0.07 10.57 14.35
N SER A 202 0.54 11.13 13.31
CA SER A 202 1.40 10.40 12.39
C SER A 202 2.61 9.82 13.14
N GLY A 203 3.11 8.68 12.70
CA GLY A 203 4.25 7.96 13.27
C GLY A 203 4.26 6.51 12.79
N ALA A 204 5.13 5.68 13.35
CA ALA A 204 5.21 4.27 13.01
C ALA A 204 3.85 3.58 13.16
N GLY A 205 3.50 2.70 12.21
CA GLY A 205 2.21 2.01 12.18
C GLY A 205 1.03 2.87 11.72
N THR A 206 1.26 4.01 11.06
CA THR A 206 0.16 4.81 10.48
C THR A 206 0.28 4.94 8.97
N VAL A 207 -0.87 4.99 8.29
CA VAL A 207 -0.93 5.27 6.86
C VAL A 207 -0.63 6.74 6.60
N HIS A 208 0.28 7.01 5.66
CA HIS A 208 0.63 8.34 5.18
C HIS A 208 -0.37 8.81 4.11
N HIS A 209 -0.63 7.97 3.10
CA HIS A 209 -1.60 8.26 2.03
C HIS A 209 -2.13 6.98 1.38
N VAL A 210 -3.22 7.13 0.64
CA VAL A 210 -3.75 6.13 -0.27
C VAL A 210 -3.74 6.67 -1.69
N ALA A 211 -3.18 5.89 -2.64
CA ALA A 211 -3.10 6.25 -4.04
C ALA A 211 -4.15 5.51 -4.87
N TRP A 212 -4.81 6.23 -5.76
CA TRP A 212 -5.82 5.72 -6.68
C TRP A 212 -5.22 5.58 -8.07
N ALA A 213 -5.48 4.46 -8.74
CA ALA A 213 -4.89 4.13 -10.03
C ALA A 213 -5.55 4.90 -11.19
N SER A 214 -4.74 5.50 -12.04
CA SER A 214 -5.17 6.23 -13.24
C SER A 214 -4.41 5.75 -14.48
N PRO A 215 -5.07 5.58 -15.64
CA PRO A 215 -4.36 5.49 -16.91
C PRO A 215 -3.41 6.66 -17.12
N MET A 216 -2.29 6.42 -17.83
CA MET A 216 -1.24 7.43 -18.07
C MET A 216 -1.79 8.69 -18.75
N ASP A 217 -2.65 8.52 -19.76
CA ASP A 217 -3.17 9.61 -20.58
C ASP A 217 -4.23 10.46 -19.85
N ASP A 218 -4.91 9.88 -18.88
CA ASP A 218 -5.95 10.56 -18.08
C ASP A 218 -5.38 11.46 -16.98
N HIS A 219 -4.11 11.31 -16.63
CA HIS A 219 -3.54 11.91 -15.43
C HIS A 219 -3.61 13.45 -15.40
N PRO A 220 -3.30 14.19 -16.49
CA PRO A 220 -3.47 15.65 -16.52
C PRO A 220 -4.92 16.08 -16.31
N ALA A 221 -5.87 15.36 -16.91
CA ALA A 221 -7.29 15.66 -16.79
C ALA A 221 -7.83 15.36 -15.37
N TRP A 222 -7.27 14.36 -14.68
CA TRP A 222 -7.57 14.13 -13.26
C TRP A 222 -7.15 15.32 -12.39
N ARG A 223 -5.96 15.87 -12.64
CA ARG A 223 -5.51 17.07 -11.90
C ARG A 223 -6.47 18.23 -12.05
N GLU A 224 -6.87 18.54 -13.30
CA GLU A 224 -7.85 19.59 -13.57
C GLU A 224 -9.19 19.35 -12.88
N ARG A 225 -9.68 18.11 -12.93
CA ARG A 225 -10.95 17.72 -12.30
C ARG A 225 -10.91 17.87 -10.78
N VAL A 226 -9.80 17.54 -10.13
CA VAL A 226 -9.60 17.76 -8.69
C VAL A 226 -9.62 19.24 -8.36
N VAL A 227 -8.96 20.10 -9.16
CA VAL A 227 -9.01 21.57 -8.99
C VAL A 227 -10.43 22.08 -9.13
N GLN A 228 -11.16 21.68 -10.18
CA GLN A 228 -12.55 22.09 -10.43
C GLN A 228 -13.50 21.63 -9.32
N GLY A 229 -13.21 20.49 -8.68
CA GLY A 229 -13.94 19.97 -7.52
C GLY A 229 -13.61 20.67 -6.20
N GLY A 230 -12.75 21.68 -6.21
CA GLY A 230 -12.34 22.43 -5.01
C GLY A 230 -11.19 21.79 -4.23
N GLY A 231 -10.52 20.74 -4.77
CA GLY A 231 -9.29 20.18 -4.23
C GLY A 231 -8.08 21.06 -4.57
N GLY A 232 -7.02 20.96 -3.76
CA GLY A 232 -5.74 21.65 -3.95
C GLY A 232 -4.64 20.67 -4.33
N PRO A 233 -4.64 20.09 -5.56
CA PRO A 233 -3.63 19.11 -5.93
C PRO A 233 -2.28 19.76 -6.18
N THR A 234 -1.19 19.03 -5.88
CA THR A 234 0.15 19.40 -6.30
C THR A 234 0.25 19.55 -7.83
N PRO A 235 1.31 20.15 -8.37
CA PRO A 235 1.72 19.85 -9.74
C PRO A 235 1.87 18.34 -9.95
N ILE A 236 1.88 17.90 -11.22
CA ILE A 236 2.23 16.52 -11.54
C ILE A 236 3.70 16.32 -11.17
N ILE A 237 3.98 15.34 -10.32
CA ILE A 237 5.32 14.98 -9.86
C ILE A 237 5.71 13.66 -10.52
N ASP A 238 6.87 13.63 -11.17
CA ASP A 238 7.46 12.40 -11.69
C ASP A 238 8.17 11.67 -10.54
N ARG A 239 7.64 10.50 -10.17
CA ARG A 239 8.22 9.62 -9.15
C ARG A 239 9.07 8.50 -9.74
N PHE A 240 9.44 8.62 -11.01
CA PHE A 240 10.24 7.67 -11.79
C PHE A 240 9.47 6.38 -12.14
N TYR A 241 8.83 5.71 -11.19
CA TYR A 241 8.03 4.50 -11.41
C TYR A 241 6.57 4.79 -11.78
N PHE A 242 6.08 5.97 -11.47
CA PHE A 242 4.75 6.49 -11.80
C PHE A 242 4.75 8.02 -11.66
N ARG A 243 3.73 8.67 -12.21
CA ARG A 243 3.47 10.10 -12.00
C ARG A 243 2.37 10.27 -10.99
N SER A 244 2.45 11.31 -10.18
CA SER A 244 1.57 11.52 -9.02
C SER A 244 1.05 12.93 -8.93
N ILE A 245 -0.19 13.07 -8.44
CA ILE A 245 -0.71 14.29 -7.83
C ILE A 245 -1.21 13.97 -6.43
N TYR A 246 -0.94 14.85 -5.47
CA TYR A 246 -1.34 14.69 -4.07
C TYR A 246 -2.32 15.77 -3.66
N PHE A 247 -3.37 15.41 -2.91
CA PHE A 247 -4.34 16.34 -2.35
C PHE A 247 -5.01 15.74 -1.13
N ARG A 248 -5.53 16.61 -0.24
CA ARG A 248 -6.38 16.15 0.85
C ARG A 248 -7.84 16.18 0.42
N GLU A 249 -8.52 15.05 0.60
CA GLU A 249 -9.97 15.00 0.47
C GLU A 249 -10.62 15.73 1.67
N PRO A 250 -11.90 16.13 1.60
CA PRO A 250 -12.49 17.06 2.60
C PRO A 250 -12.48 16.59 4.06
N SER A 251 -12.39 15.27 4.36
CA SER A 251 -12.19 14.77 5.73
C SER A 251 -10.74 14.83 6.20
N GLY A 252 -9.79 15.15 5.31
CA GLY A 252 -8.39 15.36 5.62
C GLY A 252 -7.46 14.22 5.24
N VAL A 253 -7.97 13.08 4.77
CA VAL A 253 -7.13 11.96 4.31
C VAL A 253 -6.31 12.40 3.10
N LEU A 254 -5.01 12.14 3.13
CA LEU A 254 -4.13 12.42 2.00
C LEU A 254 -4.37 11.38 0.91
N PHE A 255 -4.87 11.85 -0.22
CA PHE A 255 -5.04 11.08 -1.45
C PHE A 255 -3.91 11.38 -2.42
N GLU A 256 -3.57 10.37 -3.17
CA GLU A 256 -2.77 10.45 -4.37
C GLU A 256 -3.59 9.93 -5.56
N ILE A 257 -3.37 10.45 -6.76
CA ILE A 257 -3.71 9.76 -8.00
C ILE A 257 -2.38 9.43 -8.67
N ALA A 258 -2.11 8.14 -8.86
CA ALA A 258 -0.89 7.62 -9.45
C ALA A 258 -1.17 6.97 -10.80
N THR A 259 -0.26 7.12 -11.75
CA THR A 259 -0.37 6.47 -13.06
C THR A 259 0.00 5.00 -12.98
N LEU A 260 -0.66 4.15 -13.80
CA LEU A 260 -0.42 2.70 -13.88
C LEU A 260 0.99 2.30 -14.36
N GLY A 261 1.79 3.23 -14.81
CA GLY A 261 3.15 2.98 -15.29
C GLY A 261 4.06 4.20 -15.18
N PRO A 262 5.34 4.00 -15.56
CA PRO A 262 5.97 2.86 -16.24
C PRO A 262 6.17 1.59 -15.39
N GLY A 263 6.15 1.67 -14.05
CA GLY A 263 6.26 0.52 -13.16
C GLY A 263 7.70 0.19 -12.75
N PHE A 264 7.83 -0.82 -11.85
CA PHE A 264 9.12 -1.15 -11.21
C PHE A 264 10.14 -1.83 -12.11
N ALA A 265 9.71 -2.41 -13.23
CA ALA A 265 10.62 -3.01 -14.21
C ALA A 265 11.41 -1.99 -15.05
N THR A 266 11.25 -0.70 -14.77
CA THR A 266 11.96 0.39 -15.47
C THR A 266 13.47 0.31 -15.25
N ASP A 267 13.94 -0.11 -14.08
CA ASP A 267 15.35 -0.14 -13.68
C ASP A 267 15.83 -1.49 -13.10
N GLU A 268 14.93 -2.44 -12.92
CA GLU A 268 15.26 -3.81 -12.48
C GLU A 268 14.49 -4.85 -13.32
N PRO A 269 15.12 -5.98 -13.68
CA PRO A 269 14.39 -7.11 -14.28
C PRO A 269 13.29 -7.64 -13.33
N LEU A 270 12.15 -8.06 -13.88
CA LEU A 270 11.00 -8.56 -13.08
C LEU A 270 11.38 -9.69 -12.10
N GLU A 271 12.29 -10.58 -12.52
CA GLU A 271 12.76 -11.70 -11.72
C GLU A 271 13.56 -11.27 -10.49
N HIS A 272 14.17 -10.08 -10.56
CA HIS A 272 15.12 -9.55 -9.57
C HIS A 272 14.60 -8.33 -8.81
N LEU A 273 13.30 -8.01 -8.96
CA LEU A 273 12.70 -6.88 -8.24
C LEU A 273 12.98 -6.94 -6.73
N GLY A 274 13.46 -5.83 -6.18
CA GLY A 274 13.70 -5.64 -4.75
C GLY A 274 14.93 -6.36 -4.20
N GLU A 275 15.76 -7.00 -5.01
CA GLU A 275 16.99 -7.66 -4.55
C GLU A 275 18.09 -6.63 -4.22
N GLY A 276 18.21 -5.58 -5.02
CA GLY A 276 19.19 -4.50 -4.85
C GLY A 276 18.59 -3.20 -4.29
N LEU A 277 19.45 -2.25 -3.94
CA LEU A 277 19.04 -0.87 -3.74
C LEU A 277 18.88 -0.21 -5.12
N SER A 278 17.64 0.11 -5.49
CA SER A 278 17.31 0.86 -6.70
C SER A 278 17.29 2.35 -6.39
N LEU A 279 17.99 3.15 -7.18
CA LEU A 279 17.96 4.60 -7.05
C LEU A 279 17.48 5.23 -8.35
N PRO A 280 16.46 6.10 -8.31
CA PRO A 280 16.16 6.95 -9.46
C PRO A 280 17.42 7.69 -9.94
N PRO A 281 17.58 7.96 -11.24
CA PRO A 281 18.80 8.57 -11.79
C PRO A 281 19.28 9.83 -11.07
N ALA A 282 18.34 10.61 -10.53
CA ALA A 282 18.66 11.82 -9.77
C ALA A 282 19.44 11.55 -8.47
N PHE A 283 19.34 10.35 -7.89
CA PHE A 283 19.96 9.96 -6.61
C PHE A 283 21.14 8.99 -6.78
N GLU A 284 21.41 8.49 -7.98
CA GLU A 284 22.46 7.48 -8.22
C GLU A 284 23.84 7.97 -7.76
N HIS A 285 24.14 9.24 -7.89
CA HIS A 285 25.39 9.86 -7.44
C HIS A 285 25.59 9.77 -5.91
N MET A 286 24.54 9.50 -5.13
CA MET A 286 24.55 9.35 -3.68
C MET A 286 24.75 7.90 -3.23
N ARG A 287 24.73 6.90 -4.12
CA ARG A 287 24.72 5.46 -3.80
C ARG A 287 25.68 5.08 -2.69
N ALA A 288 26.95 5.40 -2.84
CA ALA A 288 27.98 5.03 -1.85
C ALA A 288 27.78 5.67 -0.46
N GLN A 289 27.10 6.81 -0.39
CA GLN A 289 26.72 7.44 0.87
C GLN A 289 25.49 6.75 1.46
N LEU A 290 24.46 6.50 0.65
CA LEU A 290 23.19 5.91 1.09
C LEU A 290 23.38 4.49 1.61
N GLU A 291 24.19 3.67 0.93
CA GLU A 291 24.52 2.31 1.39
C GLU A 291 25.20 2.25 2.77
N ARG A 292 25.79 3.37 3.22
CA ARG A 292 26.41 3.46 4.57
C ARG A 292 25.45 3.93 5.65
N VAL A 293 24.39 4.66 5.30
CA VAL A 293 23.49 5.28 6.27
C VAL A 293 22.14 4.59 6.37
N LEU A 294 21.71 3.91 5.29
CA LEU A 294 20.46 3.17 5.30
C LEU A 294 20.54 1.96 6.23
N THR A 295 19.44 1.66 6.90
CA THR A 295 19.31 0.53 7.84
C THR A 295 19.64 -0.79 7.13
N PRO A 296 20.54 -1.65 7.66
CA PRO A 296 20.77 -2.97 7.10
C PRO A 296 19.49 -3.83 7.13
N LEU A 297 19.06 -4.33 5.97
CA LEU A 297 17.85 -5.15 5.86
C LEU A 297 18.17 -6.64 5.86
N PRO A 298 17.25 -7.49 6.38
CA PRO A 298 17.38 -8.94 6.28
C PRO A 298 17.37 -9.38 4.82
N LEU A 299 17.96 -10.55 4.56
CA LEU A 299 17.93 -11.15 3.24
C LEU A 299 16.51 -11.59 2.89
N THR A 300 15.97 -11.08 1.81
CA THR A 300 14.74 -11.58 1.22
C THR A 300 15.01 -12.70 0.21
N ARG A 301 13.98 -13.36 -0.35
CA ARG A 301 14.07 -14.55 -1.22
C ARG A 301 15.17 -14.50 -2.30
N GLY A 302 15.37 -13.36 -2.95
CA GLY A 302 16.35 -13.20 -4.00
C GLY A 302 17.79 -13.35 -3.53
N SER A 303 18.10 -12.76 -2.37
CA SER A 303 19.42 -12.84 -1.75
C SER A 303 19.77 -14.25 -1.26
N ALA A 304 18.79 -15.04 -0.82
CA ALA A 304 19.00 -16.44 -0.44
C ALA A 304 19.35 -17.32 -1.64
N ARG A 305 18.72 -17.11 -2.81
CA ARG A 305 19.05 -17.83 -4.06
C ARG A 305 20.44 -17.47 -4.59
N ALA A 306 20.87 -16.23 -4.43
CA ALA A 306 22.21 -15.78 -4.87
C ALA A 306 23.34 -16.45 -4.05
N ARG A 307 23.15 -16.64 -2.73
CA ARG A 307 24.13 -17.35 -1.89
C ARG A 307 24.20 -18.84 -2.20
N SER A 308 23.09 -19.52 -2.42
CA SER A 308 23.11 -20.95 -2.75
C SER A 308 23.77 -21.26 -4.10
N LYS A 309 23.80 -20.30 -5.05
CA LYS A 309 24.52 -20.41 -6.33
C LYS A 309 26.01 -20.02 -6.23
N ALA A 310 26.41 -19.29 -5.20
CA ALA A 310 27.80 -18.93 -4.97
C ALA A 310 28.54 -19.98 -4.10
N GLU A 311 27.78 -20.83 -3.40
CA GLU A 311 28.30 -21.93 -2.59
C GLU A 311 28.21 -23.30 -3.28
N ALA A 312 27.65 -23.38 -4.49
CA ALA A 312 27.58 -24.58 -5.35
C ALA A 312 28.50 -24.42 -6.56
#